data_9b8a44e52493bee5c26ab2c1cd6b6d9a
#
_entry.id   9b8a44e52493bee5c26ab2c1cd6b6d9a
#
_cell.length_a   1.000
_cell.length_b   1.000
_cell.length_c   1.000
_cell.angle_alpha   90.00
_cell.angle_beta   90.00
_cell.angle_gamma   90.00
#
_symmetry.space_group_name_H-M   'P 1'
#
loop_
_entity.id
_entity.type
_entity.pdbx_description
1 polymer ?
#
loop_
_entity_poly.entity_id
_entity_poly.type
_entity_poly.pdbx_seq_one_letter_code
_entity_poly.pdbx_strand_id
1 'polypeptide(L)'
;MLNTLLTFQSPAHTPRRLHGKWLNRNIYAKGMGRNLRRLVLRHFDSITKFPDSQFAQSLPELISRKTLTLAQFDGLIISQVGGSSPPFPFETAYHYYTYASSHKVIGDVRIPFLAINSDDDPMVKHVPMYETDNEWVILVITHGGGHLGWFGTKGNDTRRWMTQPALEWFKATAEKIDVPRQAARDIRIVDGWLVESGREHLGCRDDGEGGRIEGVLKQEGMLAGL
;
A
#
# COMPACT_ATOMS: atom_id res chain seq x y z
N MET A 1 7.90 -3.83 -2.04
CA MET A 1 7.06 -3.49 -0.88
C MET A 1 5.73 -2.84 -1.27
N LEU A 2 5.15 -3.22 -2.38
CA LEU A 2 3.89 -2.62 -2.86
C LEU A 2 2.67 -3.51 -2.65
N ASN A 3 2.81 -4.59 -1.89
CA ASN A 3 1.83 -5.67 -1.92
C ASN A 3 0.74 -5.63 -0.87
N THR A 4 0.77 -4.69 0.04
CA THR A 4 -0.06 -4.85 1.22
C THR A 4 -1.33 -4.01 1.20
N LEU A 5 -1.48 -3.14 0.26
CA LEU A 5 -2.57 -2.16 0.29
C LEU A 5 -3.75 -2.47 -0.63
N LEU A 6 -3.68 -3.45 -1.50
CA LEU A 6 -4.59 -3.44 -2.65
C LEU A 6 -5.45 -4.69 -2.87
N THR A 7 -5.40 -5.70 -2.00
CA THR A 7 -6.34 -6.82 -2.09
C THR A 7 -7.56 -6.59 -1.21
N PHE A 8 -8.23 -5.46 -1.42
CA PHE A 8 -9.51 -5.21 -0.78
C PHE A 8 -10.66 -5.72 -1.63
N GLN A 9 -11.30 -6.74 -1.11
CA GLN A 9 -12.67 -7.16 -1.36
C GLN A 9 -13.06 -7.58 -2.79
N SER A 10 -12.93 -8.87 -3.03
CA SER A 10 -14.01 -9.54 -3.77
C SER A 10 -15.14 -9.89 -2.78
N PRO A 11 -16.40 -9.54 -3.03
CA PRO A 11 -17.51 -9.85 -2.13
C PRO A 11 -17.88 -11.33 -2.08
N ALA A 12 -17.30 -12.17 -2.92
CA ALA A 12 -17.89 -13.44 -3.29
C ALA A 12 -17.54 -14.66 -2.43
N HIS A 13 -16.45 -14.70 -1.67
CA HIS A 13 -16.12 -15.90 -0.90
C HIS A 13 -15.48 -15.55 0.45
N THR A 14 -16.30 -15.31 1.46
CA THR A 14 -15.85 -15.24 2.85
C THR A 14 -16.00 -16.59 3.55
N PRO A 15 -14.90 -17.27 3.96
CA PRO A 15 -15.03 -18.33 4.95
C PRO A 15 -15.45 -17.73 6.30
N ARG A 16 -16.39 -18.39 6.93
CA ARG A 16 -16.98 -18.07 8.24
C ARG A 16 -15.93 -18.11 9.36
N ARG A 17 -15.27 -16.99 9.68
CA ARG A 17 -14.68 -16.78 11.00
C ARG A 17 -15.30 -15.52 11.61
N LEU A 18 -16.35 -15.71 12.38
CA LEU A 18 -17.17 -14.66 12.99
C LEU A 18 -16.40 -13.70 13.91
N HIS A 19 -15.34 -14.16 14.56
CA HIS A 19 -14.56 -13.35 15.51
C HIS A 19 -13.68 -12.27 14.84
N GLY A 20 -13.10 -12.57 13.69
CA GLY A 20 -12.24 -11.62 12.97
C GLY A 20 -13.00 -10.42 12.39
N LYS A 21 -14.28 -10.60 12.03
CA LYS A 21 -15.08 -9.51 11.45
C LYS A 21 -15.44 -8.42 12.47
N TRP A 22 -15.78 -8.81 13.70
CA TRP A 22 -16.14 -7.85 14.74
C TRP A 22 -14.92 -7.07 15.23
N LEU A 23 -13.82 -7.75 15.51
CA LEU A 23 -12.57 -7.14 15.98
C LEU A 23 -12.01 -6.18 14.93
N ASN A 24 -11.96 -6.61 13.68
CA ASN A 24 -11.50 -5.81 12.57
C ASN A 24 -12.37 -4.56 12.38
N ARG A 25 -13.69 -4.73 12.32
CA ARG A 25 -14.62 -3.61 12.11
C ARG A 25 -14.64 -2.61 13.27
N ASN A 26 -14.60 -3.09 14.51
CA ASN A 26 -14.83 -2.23 15.68
C ASN A 26 -13.55 -1.70 16.32
N ILE A 27 -12.44 -2.37 16.17
CA ILE A 27 -11.17 -1.95 16.78
C ILE A 27 -10.18 -1.52 15.71
N TYR A 28 -9.82 -2.43 14.81
CA TYR A 28 -8.74 -2.17 13.86
C TYR A 28 -9.11 -1.08 12.83
N ALA A 29 -10.24 -1.21 12.16
CA ALA A 29 -10.67 -0.23 11.15
C ALA A 29 -10.91 1.18 11.74
N LYS A 30 -11.41 1.26 12.99
CA LYS A 30 -11.56 2.54 13.70
C LYS A 30 -10.21 3.09 14.17
N GLY A 31 -9.29 2.22 14.59
CA GLY A 31 -7.92 2.60 14.94
C GLY A 31 -7.18 3.23 13.76
N MET A 32 -7.25 2.58 12.60
CA MET A 32 -6.66 3.08 11.35
C MET A 32 -7.26 4.43 10.94
N GLY A 33 -8.59 4.53 10.88
CA GLY A 33 -9.27 5.79 10.53
C GLY A 33 -8.92 6.93 11.47
N ARG A 34 -8.78 6.65 12.78
CA ARG A 34 -8.34 7.64 13.77
C ARG A 34 -6.91 8.12 13.51
N ASN A 35 -6.00 7.21 13.17
CA ASN A 35 -4.61 7.56 12.90
C ASN A 35 -4.48 8.38 11.62
N LEU A 36 -5.18 8.00 10.57
CA LEU A 36 -5.22 8.77 9.31
C LEU A 36 -5.79 10.17 9.54
N ARG A 37 -6.88 10.28 10.30
CA ARG A 37 -7.42 11.59 10.68
C ARG A 37 -6.39 12.43 11.45
N ARG A 38 -5.67 11.85 12.41
CA ARG A 38 -4.59 12.56 13.13
C ARG A 38 -3.47 13.00 12.21
N LEU A 39 -3.11 12.17 11.24
CA LEU A 39 -2.10 12.51 10.25
C LEU A 39 -2.52 13.76 9.45
N VAL A 40 -3.75 13.78 8.94
CA VAL A 40 -4.28 14.95 8.22
C VAL A 40 -4.29 16.19 9.11
N LEU A 41 -4.75 16.07 10.34
CA LEU A 41 -4.78 17.20 11.28
C LEU A 41 -3.37 17.72 11.63
N ARG A 42 -2.35 16.86 11.65
CA ARG A 42 -0.96 17.27 11.84
C ARG A 42 -0.46 18.14 10.68
N HIS A 43 -0.93 17.87 9.48
CA HIS A 43 -0.55 18.59 8.26
C HIS A 43 -1.58 19.65 7.85
N PHE A 44 -2.48 20.02 8.76
CA PHE A 44 -3.58 20.93 8.50
C PHE A 44 -3.10 22.25 7.86
N ASP A 45 -2.11 22.90 8.46
CA ASP A 45 -1.58 24.17 7.98
C ASP A 45 -0.96 24.06 6.56
N SER A 46 -0.37 22.90 6.24
CA SER A 46 0.18 22.66 4.91
C SER A 46 -0.90 22.46 3.86
N ILE A 47 -1.97 21.77 4.22
CA ILE A 47 -3.11 21.50 3.33
C ILE A 47 -3.89 22.79 3.06
N THR A 48 -4.12 23.60 4.08
CA THR A 48 -4.89 24.85 3.99
C THR A 48 -4.16 25.97 3.24
N LYS A 49 -2.88 25.82 2.93
CA LYS A 49 -2.18 26.72 1.99
C LYS A 49 -2.76 26.67 0.58
N PHE A 50 -3.50 25.61 0.25
CA PHE A 50 -4.16 25.41 -1.04
C PHE A 50 -5.67 25.30 -0.86
N PRO A 51 -6.37 26.40 -0.50
CA PRO A 51 -7.78 26.37 -0.09
C PRO A 51 -8.71 25.87 -1.20
N ASP A 52 -8.34 26.10 -2.45
CA ASP A 52 -9.12 25.67 -3.62
C ASP A 52 -8.92 24.20 -3.97
N SER A 53 -7.98 23.51 -3.30
CA SER A 53 -7.80 22.09 -3.52
C SER A 53 -8.97 21.29 -2.97
N GLN A 54 -9.38 20.26 -3.70
CA GLN A 54 -10.45 19.36 -3.28
C GLN A 54 -10.17 18.72 -1.91
N PHE A 55 -8.89 18.53 -1.57
CA PHE A 55 -8.49 18.03 -0.26
C PHE A 55 -8.81 19.03 0.84
N ALA A 56 -8.44 20.30 0.68
CA ALA A 56 -8.76 21.35 1.66
C ALA A 56 -10.27 21.49 1.85
N GLN A 57 -11.03 21.41 0.77
CA GLN A 57 -12.50 21.46 0.80
C GLN A 57 -13.13 20.27 1.54
N SER A 58 -12.47 19.13 1.63
CA SER A 58 -12.93 17.94 2.39
C SER A 58 -12.64 18.04 3.89
N LEU A 59 -11.76 18.95 4.33
CA LEU A 59 -11.36 19.05 5.74
C LEU A 59 -12.50 19.33 6.72
N PRO A 60 -13.47 20.21 6.44
CA PRO A 60 -14.57 20.49 7.39
C PRO A 60 -15.36 19.21 7.73
N GLU A 61 -15.65 18.38 6.74
CA GLU A 61 -16.34 17.11 6.95
C GLU A 61 -15.47 16.13 7.73
N LEU A 62 -14.20 16.01 7.39
CA LEU A 62 -13.25 15.16 8.12
C LEU A 62 -13.16 15.55 9.60
N ILE A 63 -13.09 16.86 9.88
CA ILE A 63 -12.98 17.39 11.24
C ILE A 63 -14.25 17.14 12.05
N SER A 64 -15.42 17.32 11.44
CA SER A 64 -16.72 17.12 12.12
C SER A 64 -16.92 15.68 12.60
N ARG A 65 -16.30 14.71 11.95
CA ARG A 65 -16.42 13.29 12.30
C ARG A 65 -15.48 12.91 13.43
N LYS A 66 -16.02 12.67 14.63
CA LYS A 66 -15.24 12.23 15.80
C LYS A 66 -14.61 10.86 15.62
N THR A 67 -15.28 9.97 14.92
CA THR A 67 -14.83 8.59 14.66
C THR A 67 -15.01 8.27 13.18
N LEU A 68 -13.96 7.72 12.58
CA LEU A 68 -13.95 7.24 11.21
C LEU A 68 -13.37 5.83 11.17
N THR A 69 -13.95 4.98 10.33
CA THR A 69 -13.28 3.75 9.91
C THR A 69 -12.34 4.05 8.74
N LEU A 70 -11.44 3.13 8.42
CA LEU A 70 -10.58 3.25 7.25
C LEU A 70 -11.41 3.50 5.97
N ALA A 71 -12.42 2.67 5.71
CA ALA A 71 -13.25 2.81 4.52
C ALA A 71 -14.01 4.14 4.44
N GLN A 72 -14.43 4.70 5.58
CA GLN A 72 -15.05 6.03 5.61
C GLN A 72 -14.04 7.14 5.33
N PHE A 73 -12.81 7.01 5.83
CA PHE A 73 -11.73 7.94 5.50
C PHE A 73 -11.38 7.87 4.00
N ASP A 74 -11.24 6.67 3.47
CA ASP A 74 -10.91 6.47 2.06
C ASP A 74 -12.02 6.97 1.13
N GLY A 75 -13.29 6.80 1.51
CA GLY A 75 -14.42 7.36 0.78
C GLY A 75 -14.49 8.88 0.81
N LEU A 76 -14.06 9.50 1.91
CA LEU A 76 -14.08 10.95 2.06
C LEU A 76 -12.86 11.63 1.42
N ILE A 77 -11.70 11.03 1.52
CA ILE A 77 -10.44 11.64 1.12
C ILE A 77 -9.82 10.91 -0.08
N ILE A 78 -9.42 9.63 0.09
CA ILE A 78 -8.60 8.95 -0.91
C ILE A 78 -9.34 8.78 -2.24
N SER A 79 -10.60 8.37 -2.21
CA SER A 79 -11.41 8.20 -3.42
C SER A 79 -11.65 9.52 -4.16
N GLN A 80 -11.51 10.65 -3.47
CA GLN A 80 -11.75 11.97 -4.06
C GLN A 80 -10.46 12.58 -4.62
N VAL A 81 -9.36 12.50 -3.86
CA VAL A 81 -8.13 13.25 -4.15
C VAL A 81 -6.87 12.39 -4.20
N GLY A 82 -6.99 11.07 -4.20
CA GLY A 82 -5.85 10.14 -4.15
C GLY A 82 -5.02 10.05 -5.42
N GLY A 83 -5.43 10.72 -6.51
CA GLY A 83 -4.71 10.69 -7.77
C GLY A 83 -5.21 11.73 -8.77
N SER A 84 -4.67 11.67 -9.98
CA SER A 84 -5.05 12.58 -11.07
C SER A 84 -6.43 12.28 -11.63
N SER A 85 -7.09 13.29 -12.16
CA SER A 85 -8.35 13.17 -12.89
C SER A 85 -8.10 13.15 -14.41
N PRO A 86 -8.63 12.17 -15.16
CA PRO A 86 -9.21 10.92 -14.68
C PRO A 86 -8.15 9.96 -14.11
N PRO A 87 -8.49 8.93 -13.33
CA PRO A 87 -9.85 8.43 -13.06
C PRO A 87 -10.50 9.00 -11.77
N PHE A 88 -9.78 9.80 -11.00
CA PHE A 88 -10.36 10.45 -9.81
C PHE A 88 -11.29 11.63 -10.21
N PRO A 89 -12.32 11.94 -9.39
CA PRO A 89 -12.73 11.24 -8.17
C PRO A 89 -13.54 9.97 -8.43
N PHE A 90 -13.52 9.04 -7.46
CA PHE A 90 -14.39 7.87 -7.45
C PHE A 90 -15.63 8.13 -6.60
N GLU A 91 -16.77 7.62 -7.01
CA GLU A 91 -18.03 7.78 -6.31
C GLU A 91 -18.00 7.20 -4.89
N THR A 92 -17.28 6.10 -4.69
CA THR A 92 -17.17 5.42 -3.40
C THR A 92 -15.77 4.87 -3.17
N ALA A 93 -15.40 4.61 -1.90
CA ALA A 93 -14.19 3.89 -1.57
C ALA A 93 -14.13 2.50 -2.24
N TYR A 94 -15.28 1.85 -2.45
CA TYR A 94 -15.35 0.55 -3.11
C TYR A 94 -14.93 0.64 -4.59
N HIS A 95 -15.37 1.65 -5.33
CA HIS A 95 -14.94 1.88 -6.71
C HIS A 95 -13.44 2.15 -6.78
N TYR A 96 -12.92 2.95 -5.85
CA TYR A 96 -11.48 3.17 -5.72
C TYR A 96 -10.73 1.87 -5.44
N TYR A 97 -11.15 1.06 -4.47
CA TYR A 97 -10.50 -0.22 -4.16
C TYR A 97 -10.55 -1.18 -5.36
N THR A 98 -11.66 -1.21 -6.06
CA THR A 98 -11.80 -2.03 -7.27
C THR A 98 -10.83 -1.58 -8.37
N TYR A 99 -10.67 -0.28 -8.54
CA TYR A 99 -9.70 0.28 -9.49
C TYR A 99 -8.25 -0.03 -9.08
N ALA A 100 -7.91 0.24 -7.83
CA ALA A 100 -6.55 0.13 -7.29
C ALA A 100 -6.13 -1.32 -6.96
N SER A 101 -6.95 -2.29 -7.24
CA SER A 101 -6.72 -3.68 -6.84
C SER A 101 -5.57 -4.32 -7.62
N SER A 102 -4.57 -4.84 -6.90
CA SER A 102 -3.33 -5.38 -7.47
C SER A 102 -3.53 -6.63 -8.35
N HIS A 103 -4.60 -7.41 -8.12
CA HIS A 103 -4.89 -8.58 -8.95
C HIS A 103 -5.12 -8.24 -10.43
N LYS A 104 -5.53 -7.01 -10.73
CA LYS A 104 -5.75 -6.55 -12.10
C LYS A 104 -4.46 -6.37 -12.90
N VAL A 105 -3.35 -6.13 -12.22
CA VAL A 105 -2.05 -5.84 -12.83
C VAL A 105 -1.01 -6.94 -12.59
N ILE A 106 -1.36 -7.96 -11.80
CA ILE A 106 -0.45 -9.06 -11.48
C ILE A 106 -0.05 -9.85 -12.72
N GLY A 107 -0.96 -9.96 -13.70
CA GLY A 107 -0.70 -10.59 -15.01
C GLY A 107 0.34 -9.83 -15.85
N ASP A 108 0.57 -8.56 -15.59
CA ASP A 108 1.48 -7.70 -16.34
C ASP A 108 2.90 -7.63 -15.73
N VAL A 109 3.12 -8.30 -14.62
CA VAL A 109 4.45 -8.37 -13.99
C VAL A 109 5.41 -9.13 -14.93
N ARG A 110 6.58 -8.55 -15.18
CA ARG A 110 7.62 -9.11 -16.09
C ARG A 110 9.00 -9.18 -15.42
N ILE A 111 9.03 -9.16 -14.13
CA ILE A 111 10.23 -9.35 -13.30
C ILE A 111 9.93 -10.36 -12.21
N PRO A 112 10.92 -11.07 -11.68
CA PRO A 112 10.72 -11.98 -10.56
C PRO A 112 10.08 -11.26 -9.37
N PHE A 113 8.93 -11.73 -8.96
CA PHE A 113 8.09 -11.08 -7.97
C PHE A 113 7.62 -12.08 -6.92
N LEU A 114 7.95 -11.81 -5.66
CA LEU A 114 7.52 -12.61 -4.52
C LEU A 114 6.57 -11.80 -3.65
N ALA A 115 5.35 -12.30 -3.48
CA ALA A 115 4.38 -11.77 -2.54
C ALA A 115 4.18 -12.74 -1.36
N ILE A 116 4.46 -12.27 -0.15
CA ILE A 116 4.25 -13.05 1.07
C ILE A 116 3.06 -12.43 1.81
N ASN A 117 2.05 -13.24 2.06
CA ASN A 117 0.84 -12.88 2.78
C ASN A 117 0.63 -13.84 3.94
N SER A 118 -0.22 -13.50 4.89
CA SER A 118 -0.61 -14.40 5.97
C SER A 118 -2.11 -14.69 5.95
N ASP A 119 -2.49 -15.88 6.43
CA ASP A 119 -3.89 -16.30 6.48
C ASP A 119 -4.68 -15.62 7.61
N ASP A 120 -3.99 -15.02 8.58
CA ASP A 120 -4.56 -14.28 9.70
C ASP A 120 -4.51 -12.76 9.54
N ASP A 121 -4.17 -12.27 8.35
CA ASP A 121 -4.11 -10.82 8.07
C ASP A 121 -5.48 -10.15 8.30
N PRO A 122 -5.58 -9.16 9.20
CA PRO A 122 -6.83 -8.48 9.46
C PRO A 122 -7.26 -7.53 8.32
N MET A 123 -6.34 -7.15 7.44
CA MET A 123 -6.59 -6.22 6.35
C MET A 123 -6.81 -6.93 5.02
N VAL A 124 -5.91 -7.83 4.66
CA VAL A 124 -5.98 -8.60 3.41
C VAL A 124 -6.76 -9.87 3.64
N LYS A 125 -7.97 -9.94 3.13
CA LYS A 125 -8.87 -11.10 3.33
C LYS A 125 -8.83 -12.10 2.20
N HIS A 126 -8.41 -11.67 1.04
CA HIS A 126 -8.34 -12.48 -0.15
C HIS A 126 -7.00 -12.26 -0.85
N VAL A 127 -6.26 -13.33 -1.03
CA VAL A 127 -5.05 -13.36 -1.84
C VAL A 127 -5.38 -14.08 -3.12
N PRO A 128 -5.15 -13.49 -4.30
CA PRO A 128 -5.56 -14.05 -5.60
C PRO A 128 -4.63 -15.19 -6.03
N MET A 129 -4.62 -16.29 -5.27
CA MET A 129 -3.70 -17.42 -5.49
C MET A 129 -3.89 -18.13 -6.82
N TYR A 130 -5.07 -18.04 -7.40
CA TYR A 130 -5.44 -18.76 -8.62
C TYR A 130 -5.88 -17.81 -9.76
N GLU A 131 -5.66 -16.52 -9.57
CA GLU A 131 -6.12 -15.50 -10.53
C GLU A 131 -5.06 -15.15 -11.58
N THR A 132 -3.87 -15.77 -11.50
CA THR A 132 -2.80 -15.53 -12.48
C THR A 132 -1.97 -16.80 -12.72
N ASP A 133 -1.67 -17.05 -13.98
CA ASP A 133 -0.70 -18.05 -14.43
C ASP A 133 0.65 -17.39 -14.78
N ASN A 134 0.90 -16.20 -14.26
CA ASN A 134 2.12 -15.46 -14.55
C ASN A 134 3.35 -16.13 -13.93
N GLU A 135 4.23 -16.65 -14.77
CA GLU A 135 5.47 -17.34 -14.38
C GLU A 135 6.46 -16.47 -13.58
N TRP A 136 6.32 -15.15 -13.65
CA TRP A 136 7.15 -14.21 -12.92
C TRP A 136 6.70 -14.01 -11.47
N VAL A 137 5.55 -14.55 -11.09
CA VAL A 137 4.89 -14.24 -9.81
C VAL A 137 4.83 -15.47 -8.93
N ILE A 138 5.35 -15.36 -7.72
CA ILE A 138 5.19 -16.33 -6.65
C ILE A 138 4.34 -15.71 -5.54
N LEU A 139 3.17 -16.30 -5.28
CA LEU A 139 2.31 -15.93 -4.16
C LEU A 139 2.48 -16.97 -3.05
N VAL A 140 2.78 -16.50 -1.85
CA VAL A 140 2.98 -17.34 -0.66
C VAL A 140 2.00 -16.91 0.43
N ILE A 141 1.34 -17.88 1.04
CA ILE A 141 0.54 -17.67 2.26
C ILE A 141 1.24 -18.39 3.41
N THR A 142 1.56 -17.63 4.45
CA THR A 142 2.07 -18.17 5.71
C THR A 142 0.91 -18.44 6.67
N HIS A 143 1.07 -19.44 7.52
CA HIS A 143 0.17 -19.66 8.63
C HIS A 143 0.56 -18.73 9.79
N GLY A 144 -0.20 -17.65 9.96
CA GLY A 144 0.12 -16.59 10.89
C GLY A 144 1.14 -15.58 10.33
N GLY A 145 1.21 -14.42 10.96
CA GLY A 145 2.08 -13.29 10.57
C GLY A 145 1.40 -11.94 10.65
N GLY A 146 0.08 -11.91 10.69
CA GLY A 146 -0.70 -10.67 10.66
C GLY A 146 -0.49 -9.90 9.38
N HIS A 147 -0.67 -8.58 9.44
CA HIS A 147 -0.56 -7.72 8.28
C HIS A 147 0.90 -7.50 7.82
N LEU A 148 1.80 -7.16 8.75
CA LEU A 148 3.21 -6.85 8.45
C LEU A 148 4.17 -7.35 9.54
N GLY A 149 3.69 -8.21 10.44
CA GLY A 149 4.45 -8.63 11.61
C GLY A 149 5.52 -9.66 11.28
N TRP A 150 5.10 -10.88 11.06
CA TRP A 150 5.97 -12.05 10.87
C TRP A 150 7.11 -12.11 11.89
N PHE A 151 6.75 -12.06 13.17
CA PHE A 151 7.73 -12.24 14.23
C PHE A 151 7.90 -13.73 14.54
N GLY A 152 9.14 -14.17 14.59
CA GLY A 152 9.54 -15.49 15.05
C GLY A 152 10.37 -15.38 16.31
N THR A 153 10.38 -16.44 17.10
CA THR A 153 11.23 -16.54 18.29
C THR A 153 12.37 -17.53 18.04
N LYS A 154 13.59 -17.16 18.43
CA LYS A 154 14.74 -18.07 18.49
C LYS A 154 15.36 -17.95 19.89
N GLY A 155 15.01 -18.89 20.78
CA GLY A 155 15.30 -18.75 22.19
C GLY A 155 14.54 -17.57 22.80
N ASN A 156 15.21 -16.67 23.48
CA ASN A 156 14.63 -15.44 24.08
C ASN A 156 14.62 -14.24 23.13
N ASP A 157 15.06 -14.42 21.89
CA ASP A 157 15.18 -13.32 20.93
C ASP A 157 13.99 -13.32 19.95
N THR A 158 13.31 -12.18 19.84
CA THR A 158 12.22 -11.97 18.89
C THR A 158 12.76 -11.29 17.65
N ARG A 159 12.66 -11.95 16.51
CA ARG A 159 13.17 -11.45 15.23
C ARG A 159 12.06 -11.38 14.20
N ARG A 160 12.20 -10.47 13.25
CA ARG A 160 11.35 -10.46 12.05
C ARG A 160 11.74 -11.63 11.17
N TRP A 161 10.85 -12.64 11.13
CA TRP A 161 11.05 -13.84 10.31
C TRP A 161 11.17 -13.52 8.81
N MET A 162 10.40 -12.54 8.32
CA MET A 162 10.33 -12.21 6.89
C MET A 162 11.66 -11.71 6.31
N THR A 163 12.57 -11.21 7.13
CA THR A 163 13.88 -10.70 6.67
C THR A 163 14.69 -11.80 5.96
N GLN A 164 14.71 -13.00 6.51
CA GLN A 164 15.49 -14.11 5.96
C GLN A 164 14.94 -14.57 4.59
N PRO A 165 13.67 -14.96 4.44
CA PRO A 165 13.15 -15.37 3.13
C PRO A 165 13.21 -14.26 2.09
N ALA A 166 13.10 -12.99 2.48
CA ALA A 166 13.29 -11.89 1.55
C ALA A 166 14.74 -11.80 1.03
N LEU A 167 15.72 -11.93 1.91
CA LEU A 167 17.15 -11.95 1.50
C LEU A 167 17.48 -13.17 0.65
N GLU A 168 16.98 -14.36 1.00
CA GLU A 168 17.16 -15.57 0.22
C GLU A 168 16.54 -15.44 -1.18
N TRP A 169 15.36 -14.83 -1.27
CA TRP A 169 14.73 -14.52 -2.55
C TRP A 169 15.59 -13.59 -3.41
N PHE A 170 16.06 -12.47 -2.86
CA PHE A 170 16.91 -11.55 -3.60
C PHE A 170 18.20 -12.22 -4.06
N LYS A 171 18.82 -13.02 -3.22
CA LYS A 171 20.02 -13.77 -3.56
C LYS A 171 19.74 -14.79 -4.68
N ALA A 172 18.71 -15.59 -4.53
CA ALA A 172 18.31 -16.57 -5.54
C ALA A 172 17.98 -15.90 -6.89
N THR A 173 17.30 -14.77 -6.87
CA THR A 173 16.97 -14.01 -8.07
C THR A 173 18.22 -13.46 -8.74
N ALA A 174 19.16 -12.91 -7.96
CA ALA A 174 20.37 -12.33 -8.51
C ALA A 174 21.36 -13.37 -9.05
N GLU A 175 21.41 -14.57 -8.45
CA GLU A 175 22.42 -15.59 -8.78
C GLU A 175 21.91 -16.68 -9.73
N LYS A 176 20.61 -16.96 -9.74
CA LYS A 176 20.06 -18.15 -10.40
C LYS A 176 19.02 -17.87 -11.46
N ILE A 177 18.41 -16.69 -11.48
CA ILE A 177 17.41 -16.34 -12.45
C ILE A 177 18.06 -15.52 -13.56
N ASP A 178 18.16 -16.10 -14.74
CA ASP A 178 18.60 -15.38 -15.93
C ASP A 178 17.43 -14.53 -16.45
N VAL A 179 17.36 -13.30 -15.94
CA VAL A 179 16.36 -12.34 -16.43
C VAL A 179 16.84 -11.82 -17.78
N PRO A 180 16.11 -12.04 -18.87
CA PRO A 180 16.48 -11.48 -20.15
C PRO A 180 16.72 -9.97 -20.00
N ARG A 181 17.93 -9.53 -20.37
CA ARG A 181 18.20 -8.08 -20.39
C ARG A 181 17.20 -7.45 -21.34
N GLN A 182 16.26 -6.70 -20.78
CA GLN A 182 15.44 -5.83 -21.61
C GLN A 182 16.41 -4.94 -22.42
N ALA A 183 16.11 -4.75 -23.69
CA ALA A 183 16.87 -3.81 -24.52
C ALA A 183 17.03 -2.50 -23.75
N ALA A 184 18.27 -1.96 -23.78
CA ALA A 184 18.55 -0.73 -23.07
C ALA A 184 17.48 0.31 -23.43
N ARG A 185 16.77 0.76 -22.43
CA ARG A 185 15.73 1.77 -22.65
C ARG A 185 16.42 3.08 -23.02
N ASP A 186 15.90 3.75 -24.04
CA ASP A 186 16.39 5.05 -24.41
C ASP A 186 15.93 6.08 -23.36
N ILE A 187 16.83 6.33 -22.41
CA ILE A 187 16.63 7.32 -21.33
C ILE A 187 17.39 8.57 -21.73
N ARG A 188 16.70 9.68 -21.76
CA ARG A 188 17.27 11.00 -22.12
C ARG A 188 16.88 12.06 -21.11
N ILE A 189 17.63 13.15 -21.12
CA ILE A 189 17.33 14.33 -20.32
C ILE A 189 16.59 15.33 -21.20
N VAL A 190 15.38 15.70 -20.80
CA VAL A 190 14.56 16.72 -21.46
C VAL A 190 14.17 17.75 -20.39
N ASP A 191 14.61 18.99 -20.55
CA ASP A 191 14.33 20.07 -19.59
C ASP A 191 14.69 19.75 -18.14
N GLY A 192 15.79 19.01 -17.93
CA GLY A 192 16.23 18.58 -16.61
C GLY A 192 15.50 17.34 -16.05
N TRP A 193 14.57 16.76 -16.80
CA TRP A 193 13.91 15.52 -16.45
C TRP A 193 14.54 14.32 -17.14
N LEU A 194 14.80 13.26 -16.39
CA LEU A 194 15.09 11.93 -16.92
C LEU A 194 13.79 11.32 -17.40
N VAL A 195 13.66 11.13 -18.70
CA VAL A 195 12.46 10.56 -19.34
C VAL A 195 12.82 9.35 -20.19
N GLU A 196 11.90 8.40 -20.28
CA GLU A 196 12.02 7.23 -21.14
C GLU A 196 11.28 7.48 -22.45
N SER A 197 11.92 7.21 -23.59
CA SER A 197 11.30 7.33 -24.91
C SER A 197 10.04 6.46 -25.00
N GLY A 198 8.94 7.05 -25.46
CA GLY A 198 7.62 6.43 -25.50
C GLY A 198 6.84 6.46 -24.19
N ARG A 199 7.44 7.03 -23.13
CA ARG A 199 6.81 7.21 -21.82
C ARG A 199 7.13 8.58 -21.22
N GLU A 200 7.14 9.59 -22.06
CA GLU A 200 7.56 10.96 -21.74
C GLU A 200 6.73 11.63 -20.61
N HIS A 201 5.52 11.10 -20.38
CA HIS A 201 4.67 11.52 -19.27
C HIS A 201 5.16 11.00 -17.89
N LEU A 202 6.13 10.08 -17.87
CA LEU A 202 6.76 9.56 -16.67
C LEU A 202 8.22 10.02 -16.67
N GLY A 203 8.57 10.85 -15.74
CA GLY A 203 9.94 11.30 -15.60
C GLY A 203 10.30 11.51 -14.13
N CYS A 204 11.59 11.61 -13.86
CA CYS A 204 12.11 12.04 -12.57
C CYS A 204 13.15 13.12 -12.75
N ARG A 205 13.24 13.98 -11.79
CA ARG A 205 14.22 15.08 -11.74
C ARG A 205 14.85 15.09 -10.36
N ASP A 206 16.15 15.36 -10.32
CA ASP A 206 16.79 15.71 -9.07
C ASP A 206 16.36 17.12 -8.68
N ASP A 207 15.72 17.26 -7.55
CA ASP A 207 15.20 18.54 -7.04
C ASP A 207 16.18 19.17 -6.02
N GLY A 208 17.42 18.69 -6.00
CA GLY A 208 18.49 19.14 -5.12
C GLY A 208 18.50 18.39 -3.77
N GLU A 209 19.00 19.05 -2.75
CA GLU A 209 19.01 18.46 -1.40
C GLU A 209 17.58 18.23 -0.93
N GLY A 210 17.14 16.97 -1.01
CA GLY A 210 15.83 16.55 -0.57
C GLY A 210 15.59 16.94 0.88
N GLY A 211 14.40 17.43 1.18
CA GLY A 211 14.02 17.79 2.53
C GLY A 211 14.30 16.65 3.51
N ARG A 212 14.89 17.00 4.64
CA ARG A 212 15.16 16.05 5.71
C ARG A 212 13.82 15.54 6.23
N ILE A 213 13.56 14.26 6.07
CA ILE A 213 12.41 13.62 6.74
C ILE A 213 12.80 13.53 8.21
N GLU A 214 12.40 14.48 9.01
CA GLU A 214 12.49 14.38 10.45
C GLU A 214 11.43 13.39 10.93
N GLY A 215 11.85 12.11 11.06
CA GLY A 215 11.07 11.13 11.76
C GLY A 215 10.93 11.54 13.22
N VAL A 216 9.71 11.78 13.68
CA VAL A 216 9.45 11.92 15.11
C VAL A 216 9.72 10.57 15.76
N LEU A 217 10.89 10.41 16.38
CA LEU A 217 11.37 9.19 17.03
C LEU A 217 10.52 8.75 18.25
N LYS A 218 9.43 9.45 18.57
CA LYS A 218 8.51 9.11 19.65
C LYS A 218 7.07 9.14 19.17
N GLN A 219 6.68 8.15 18.37
CA GLN A 219 5.28 7.78 18.25
C GLN A 219 5.03 6.54 19.11
N GLU A 220 4.66 6.77 20.35
CA GLU A 220 3.98 5.77 21.16
C GLU A 220 2.56 5.59 20.60
N GLY A 221 2.30 4.47 19.99
CA GLY A 221 0.97 4.13 19.48
C GLY A 221 0.93 2.71 18.92
N MET A 222 -0.24 2.10 18.97
CA MET A 222 -0.51 0.71 18.56
C MET A 222 -0.10 0.36 17.12
N LEU A 223 0.32 1.35 16.34
CA LEU A 223 0.73 1.24 14.93
C LEU A 223 2.09 1.90 14.65
N ALA A 224 2.88 2.15 15.68
CA ALA A 224 4.27 2.57 15.52
C ALA A 224 5.06 1.41 14.92
N GLY A 225 5.24 1.42 13.60
CA GLY A 225 5.97 0.37 12.88
C GLY A 225 5.25 -0.19 11.65
N LEU A 226 4.10 0.39 11.28
CA LEU A 226 3.51 0.18 9.95
C LEU A 226 4.14 1.13 8.93
#